data_082573987ba221d90c0f0a6c51c61d8c
#
_entry.id   082573987ba221d90c0f0a6c51c61d8c
#
_cell.length_a   1.000
_cell.length_b   1.000
_cell.length_c   1.000
_cell.angle_alpha   90.00
_cell.angle_beta   90.00
_cell.angle_gamma   90.00
#
_symmetry.space_group_name_H-M   'P 1'
#
loop_
_entity.id
_entity.type
_entity.pdbx_description
1 polymer ?
#
loop_
_entity_poly.entity_id
_entity_poly.type
_entity_poly.pdbx_seq_one_letter_code
_entity_poly.pdbx_strand_id
1 'polypeptide(L)'
;EFVIHPLLVQKEYSETCWTPISDEELRQNKEWQQMIEKAESKGLSEIMIHNIICLYQTDDNHWYGKLYEETTFKKLLQNIKNHGYSLPTRREWEYLSGKGCRTIFPWGNNIDFSMNLKHMEWMDNDGEYTLEKENFFGLIIGDDPYCREIVYDEGEFSYKGGDGGRNICGGLGVIWGYLPVSPYFQDSEMAIGDNINGGYDFFRRVVRINDNMK
;
A
#
# COMPACT_ATOMS: atom_id res chain seq x y z
N GLU A 1 -8.18 -3.20 27.59
CA GLU A 1 -8.35 -4.43 26.80
C GLU A 1 -9.20 -4.11 25.59
N PHE A 2 -8.79 -4.49 24.40
CA PHE A 2 -9.51 -4.24 23.15
C PHE A 2 -9.85 -5.58 22.49
N VAL A 3 -11.05 -5.70 21.96
CA VAL A 3 -11.53 -6.92 21.29
C VAL A 3 -11.54 -6.65 19.79
N ILE A 4 -10.83 -7.48 19.02
CA ILE A 4 -10.93 -7.52 17.56
C ILE A 4 -11.98 -8.57 17.21
N HIS A 5 -13.05 -8.14 16.56
CA HIS A 5 -14.05 -9.06 16.01
C HIS A 5 -13.55 -9.75 14.76
N PRO A 6 -14.13 -10.89 14.36
CA PRO A 6 -13.73 -11.59 13.14
C PRO A 6 -13.81 -10.68 11.91
N LEU A 7 -12.76 -10.70 11.08
CA LEU A 7 -12.62 -9.89 9.89
C LEU A 7 -12.27 -10.75 8.68
N LEU A 8 -12.89 -10.46 7.53
CA LEU A 8 -12.29 -10.77 6.24
C LEU A 8 -11.44 -9.58 5.83
N VAL A 9 -10.20 -9.84 5.43
CA VAL A 9 -9.21 -8.80 5.16
C VAL A 9 -8.61 -9.03 3.77
N GLN A 10 -8.48 -7.96 3.00
CA GLN A 10 -7.77 -8.01 1.73
C GLN A 10 -6.28 -8.30 2.00
N LYS A 11 -5.71 -9.28 1.27
CA LYS A 11 -4.35 -9.77 1.47
C LYS A 11 -3.29 -8.68 1.30
N GLU A 12 -3.40 -7.92 0.22
CA GLU A 12 -2.52 -6.82 -0.14
C GLU A 12 -3.29 -5.51 -0.14
N TYR A 13 -2.62 -4.39 0.03
CA TYR A 13 -3.25 -3.07 -0.11
C TYR A 13 -3.53 -2.75 -1.58
N SER A 14 -4.43 -1.80 -1.82
CA SER A 14 -4.77 -1.26 -3.14
C SER A 14 -4.29 0.18 -3.29
N GLU A 15 -3.95 0.53 -4.50
CA GLU A 15 -3.69 1.92 -4.90
C GLU A 15 -4.96 2.78 -4.79
N THR A 16 -4.80 4.05 -4.45
CA THR A 16 -5.95 4.95 -4.20
C THR A 16 -6.42 5.70 -5.44
N CYS A 17 -5.48 6.22 -6.23
CA CYS A 17 -5.74 7.14 -7.34
C CYS A 17 -5.58 6.48 -8.72
N TRP A 18 -5.32 5.20 -8.78
CA TRP A 18 -5.06 4.50 -10.03
C TRP A 18 -6.23 3.58 -10.40
N THR A 19 -6.83 3.82 -11.56
CA THR A 19 -7.93 3.02 -12.09
C THR A 19 -7.43 2.19 -13.26
N PRO A 20 -7.59 0.85 -13.24
CA PRO A 20 -7.21 0.01 -14.37
C PRO A 20 -7.94 0.41 -15.65
N ILE A 21 -7.21 0.42 -16.77
CA ILE A 21 -7.74 0.56 -18.10
C ILE A 21 -8.16 -0.83 -18.60
N SER A 22 -9.32 -0.96 -19.18
CA SER A 22 -9.73 -2.21 -19.79
C SER A 22 -8.90 -2.53 -21.04
N ASP A 23 -8.73 -3.81 -21.36
CA ASP A 23 -8.02 -4.27 -22.56
C ASP A 23 -8.63 -3.70 -23.86
N GLU A 24 -9.93 -3.49 -23.85
CA GLU A 24 -10.65 -2.91 -25.00
C GLU A 24 -10.28 -1.44 -25.20
N GLU A 25 -10.33 -0.64 -24.12
CA GLU A 25 -9.93 0.77 -24.15
C GLU A 25 -8.46 0.92 -24.52
N LEU A 26 -7.59 0.08 -23.92
CA LEU A 26 -6.16 0.10 -24.24
C LEU A 26 -5.89 -0.17 -25.72
N ARG A 27 -6.59 -1.14 -26.33
CA ARG A 27 -6.46 -1.48 -27.74
C ARG A 27 -7.05 -0.42 -28.69
N GLN A 28 -8.13 0.24 -28.29
CA GLN A 28 -8.82 1.23 -29.12
C GLN A 28 -8.12 2.60 -29.11
N ASN A 29 -7.34 2.90 -28.09
CA ASN A 29 -6.68 4.20 -27.96
C ASN A 29 -5.37 4.23 -28.77
N LYS A 30 -5.40 4.92 -29.91
CA LYS A 30 -4.26 5.02 -30.83
C LYS A 30 -3.02 5.68 -30.21
N GLU A 31 -3.21 6.63 -29.31
CA GLU A 31 -2.09 7.33 -28.64
C GLU A 31 -1.35 6.36 -27.70
N TRP A 32 -2.09 5.60 -26.91
CA TRP A 32 -1.49 4.62 -26.01
C TRP A 32 -0.80 3.49 -26.78
N GLN A 33 -1.38 3.05 -27.90
CA GLN A 33 -0.73 2.05 -28.77
C GLN A 33 0.59 2.57 -29.35
N GLN A 34 0.65 3.83 -29.79
CA GLN A 34 1.91 4.44 -30.26
C GLN A 34 2.96 4.56 -29.15
N MET A 35 2.52 4.84 -27.90
CA MET A 35 3.42 4.85 -26.75
C MET A 35 4.00 3.46 -26.47
N ILE A 36 3.18 2.43 -26.53
CA ILE A 36 3.59 1.02 -26.37
C ILE A 36 4.58 0.62 -27.45
N GLU A 37 4.26 0.81 -28.73
CA GLU A 37 5.15 0.51 -29.85
C GLU A 37 6.52 1.17 -29.70
N LYS A 38 6.52 2.43 -29.26
CA LYS A 38 7.75 3.18 -29.02
C LYS A 38 8.55 2.63 -27.85
N ALA A 39 7.91 2.18 -26.79
CA ALA A 39 8.56 1.55 -25.64
C ALA A 39 9.17 0.20 -26.04
N GLU A 40 8.42 -0.65 -26.71
CA GLU A 40 8.89 -1.94 -27.24
C GLU A 40 10.10 -1.79 -28.15
N SER A 41 10.07 -0.79 -29.05
CA SER A 41 11.22 -0.50 -29.93
C SER A 41 12.51 -0.14 -29.18
N LYS A 42 12.38 0.26 -27.91
CA LYS A 42 13.50 0.60 -27.01
C LYS A 42 13.80 -0.46 -25.97
N GLY A 43 13.08 -1.57 -25.98
CA GLY A 43 13.20 -2.63 -24.99
C GLY A 43 12.72 -2.22 -23.59
N LEU A 44 11.77 -1.28 -23.50
CA LEU A 44 11.18 -0.82 -22.24
C LEU A 44 9.89 -1.59 -21.98
N SER A 45 9.69 -2.03 -20.76
CA SER A 45 8.50 -2.74 -20.29
C SER A 45 7.56 -1.84 -19.46
N GLU A 46 7.88 -0.56 -19.30
CA GLU A 46 7.07 0.38 -18.52
C GLU A 46 7.13 1.79 -19.12
N ILE A 47 6.00 2.48 -19.04
CA ILE A 47 5.82 3.90 -19.38
C ILE A 47 5.05 4.53 -18.22
N MET A 48 5.68 5.47 -17.52
CA MET A 48 5.05 6.22 -16.45
C MET A 48 5.02 7.71 -16.81
N ILE A 49 3.82 8.27 -16.90
CA ILE A 49 3.64 9.73 -16.93
C ILE A 49 3.01 10.12 -15.60
N HIS A 50 3.77 10.88 -14.83
CA HIS A 50 3.41 11.24 -13.46
C HIS A 50 2.01 11.83 -13.36
N ASN A 51 1.17 11.26 -12.50
CA ASN A 51 -0.22 11.65 -12.25
C ASN A 51 -1.10 11.69 -13.54
N ILE A 52 -0.81 10.87 -14.52
CA ILE A 52 -1.60 10.76 -15.74
C ILE A 52 -1.88 9.31 -16.10
N ILE A 53 -0.84 8.55 -16.44
CA ILE A 53 -0.98 7.18 -16.93
C ILE A 53 0.26 6.34 -16.56
N CYS A 54 0.00 5.08 -16.25
CA CYS A 54 1.02 4.04 -16.16
C CYS A 54 0.63 2.92 -17.13
N LEU A 55 1.55 2.57 -18.05
CA LEU A 55 1.43 1.41 -18.94
C LEU A 55 2.59 0.49 -18.63
N TYR A 56 2.34 -0.80 -18.38
CA TYR A 56 3.36 -1.75 -18.02
C TYR A 56 3.09 -3.12 -18.64
N GLN A 57 4.18 -3.83 -18.92
CA GLN A 57 4.14 -5.17 -19.50
C GLN A 57 4.46 -6.20 -18.41
N THR A 58 3.69 -7.26 -18.36
CA THR A 58 3.92 -8.40 -17.46
C THR A 58 4.74 -9.50 -18.15
N ASP A 59 5.12 -10.53 -17.40
CA ASP A 59 5.97 -11.63 -17.87
C ASP A 59 5.39 -12.41 -19.07
N ASP A 60 4.08 -12.36 -19.26
CA ASP A 60 3.38 -12.93 -20.42
C ASP A 60 3.41 -12.05 -21.67
N ASN A 61 4.18 -10.95 -21.63
CA ASN A 61 4.26 -9.93 -22.68
C ASN A 61 2.94 -9.19 -22.96
N HIS A 62 1.99 -9.22 -22.03
CA HIS A 62 0.76 -8.46 -22.13
C HIS A 62 0.91 -7.07 -21.51
N TRP A 63 0.41 -6.04 -22.22
CA TRP A 63 0.40 -4.66 -21.71
C TRP A 63 -0.87 -4.38 -20.95
N TYR A 64 -0.69 -3.80 -19.78
CA TYR A 64 -1.75 -3.29 -18.91
C TYR A 64 -1.60 -1.78 -18.75
N GLY A 65 -2.68 -1.14 -18.35
CA GLY A 65 -2.67 0.29 -18.12
C GLY A 65 -3.48 0.70 -16.90
N LYS A 66 -3.08 1.83 -16.30
CA LYS A 66 -3.83 2.50 -15.24
C LYS A 66 -3.86 4.00 -15.53
N LEU A 67 -5.02 4.63 -15.35
CA LEU A 67 -5.19 6.08 -15.39
C LEU A 67 -5.16 6.64 -13.97
N TYR A 68 -4.50 7.78 -13.82
CA TYR A 68 -4.52 8.52 -12.55
C TYR A 68 -5.78 9.39 -12.47
N GLU A 69 -6.50 9.25 -11.37
CA GLU A 69 -7.66 10.07 -11.05
C GLU A 69 -7.52 10.61 -9.63
N GLU A 70 -7.47 11.94 -9.51
CA GLU A 70 -7.42 12.57 -8.18
C GLU A 70 -8.66 12.20 -7.38
N THR A 71 -8.45 11.79 -6.13
CA THR A 71 -9.53 11.44 -5.23
C THR A 71 -9.33 12.07 -3.86
N THR A 72 -10.38 12.07 -3.06
CA THR A 72 -10.38 12.55 -1.68
C THR A 72 -10.70 11.42 -0.71
N PHE A 73 -10.35 11.58 0.57
CA PHE A 73 -10.70 10.60 1.60
C PHE A 73 -12.21 10.31 1.64
N LYS A 74 -13.04 11.34 1.47
CA LYS A 74 -14.50 11.19 1.47
C LYS A 74 -15.00 10.37 0.27
N LYS A 75 -14.47 10.64 -0.92
CA LYS A 75 -14.82 9.88 -2.13
C LYS A 75 -14.35 8.42 -2.01
N LEU A 76 -13.11 8.19 -1.56
CA LEU A 76 -12.59 6.84 -1.33
C LEU A 76 -13.48 6.07 -0.35
N LEU A 77 -13.80 6.65 0.82
CA LEU A 77 -14.63 5.99 1.82
C LEU A 77 -16.03 5.69 1.28
N GLN A 78 -16.64 6.62 0.53
CA GLN A 78 -17.93 6.40 -0.08
C GLN A 78 -17.91 5.26 -1.10
N ASN A 79 -16.87 5.22 -1.95
CA ASN A 79 -16.69 4.15 -2.92
C ASN A 79 -16.56 2.79 -2.23
N ILE A 80 -15.69 2.68 -1.23
CA ILE A 80 -15.49 1.47 -0.44
C ILE A 80 -16.81 0.98 0.19
N LYS A 81 -17.58 1.89 0.81
CA LYS A 81 -18.86 1.58 1.43
C LYS A 81 -19.93 1.15 0.41
N ASN A 82 -19.98 1.77 -0.75
CA ASN A 82 -20.93 1.42 -1.81
C ASN A 82 -20.73 -0.02 -2.32
N HIS A 83 -19.51 -0.55 -2.21
CA HIS A 83 -19.17 -1.93 -2.57
C HIS A 83 -19.28 -2.91 -1.37
N GLY A 84 -19.82 -2.48 -0.24
CA GLY A 84 -20.02 -3.33 0.94
C GLY A 84 -18.78 -3.57 1.80
N TYR A 85 -17.71 -2.79 1.59
CA TYR A 85 -16.47 -2.87 2.35
C TYR A 85 -16.32 -1.74 3.35
N SER A 86 -15.30 -1.85 4.19
CA SER A 86 -14.86 -0.81 5.12
C SER A 86 -13.34 -0.67 5.04
N LEU A 87 -12.82 0.44 5.56
CA LEU A 87 -11.40 0.55 5.93
C LEU A 87 -11.19 -0.09 7.31
N PRO A 88 -10.00 -0.62 7.61
CA PRO A 88 -9.65 -1.04 8.96
C PRO A 88 -9.62 0.19 9.88
N THR A 89 -9.92 -0.03 11.15
CA THR A 89 -9.58 0.93 12.19
C THR A 89 -8.08 0.87 12.46
N ARG A 90 -7.53 1.88 13.12
CA ARG A 90 -6.13 1.89 13.54
C ARG A 90 -5.77 0.66 14.36
N ARG A 91 -6.62 0.27 15.30
CA ARG A 91 -6.38 -0.90 16.17
C ARG A 91 -6.48 -2.23 15.44
N GLU A 92 -7.41 -2.34 14.49
CA GLU A 92 -7.48 -3.51 13.62
C GLU A 92 -6.19 -3.64 12.81
N TRP A 93 -5.73 -2.55 12.19
CA TRP A 93 -4.48 -2.54 11.43
C TRP A 93 -3.27 -2.93 12.31
N GLU A 94 -3.14 -2.35 13.50
CA GLU A 94 -2.07 -2.67 14.47
C GLU A 94 -2.07 -4.15 14.83
N TYR A 95 -3.25 -4.73 15.04
CA TYR A 95 -3.38 -6.16 15.32
C TYR A 95 -3.05 -7.02 14.10
N LEU A 96 -3.53 -6.66 12.92
CA LEU A 96 -3.29 -7.38 11.66
C LEU A 96 -1.81 -7.38 11.28
N SER A 97 -1.10 -6.29 11.52
CA SER A 97 0.34 -6.19 11.29
C SER A 97 1.15 -6.92 12.38
N GLY A 98 0.88 -6.63 13.66
CA GLY A 98 1.73 -7.04 14.78
C GLY A 98 1.19 -8.19 15.63
N LYS A 99 -0.01 -8.72 15.38
CA LYS A 99 -0.71 -9.75 16.19
C LYS A 99 -0.63 -9.52 17.73
N GLY A 100 -0.61 -8.26 18.14
CA GLY A 100 -0.51 -7.89 19.56
C GLY A 100 0.90 -8.04 20.14
N CYS A 101 1.95 -8.01 19.31
CA CYS A 101 3.33 -7.98 19.78
C CYS A 101 3.56 -6.77 20.69
N ARG A 102 4.57 -6.86 21.57
CA ARG A 102 5.02 -5.76 22.44
C ARG A 102 6.39 -5.24 22.02
N THR A 103 6.82 -5.59 20.83
CA THR A 103 8.09 -5.20 20.23
C THR A 103 7.90 -4.02 19.30
N ILE A 104 8.97 -3.30 18.98
CA ILE A 104 8.94 -2.15 18.06
C ILE A 104 8.38 -2.57 16.69
N PHE A 105 8.84 -3.71 16.19
CA PHE A 105 8.41 -4.27 14.92
C PHE A 105 7.68 -5.60 15.11
N PRO A 106 6.91 -6.08 14.14
CA PRO A 106 6.26 -7.40 14.20
C PRO A 106 7.23 -8.57 14.40
N TRP A 107 8.49 -8.41 13.99
CA TRP A 107 9.56 -9.42 14.10
C TRP A 107 10.49 -9.23 15.32
N GLY A 108 10.40 -8.13 16.06
CA GLY A 108 11.26 -7.89 17.24
C GLY A 108 11.62 -6.43 17.45
N ASN A 109 12.68 -6.19 18.24
CA ASN A 109 13.13 -4.83 18.58
C ASN A 109 14.34 -4.36 17.75
N ASN A 110 14.89 -5.22 16.91
CA ASN A 110 16.07 -4.93 16.09
C ASN A 110 15.79 -5.20 14.64
N ILE A 111 16.55 -4.57 13.77
CA ILE A 111 16.68 -4.93 12.35
C ILE A 111 17.84 -5.93 12.26
N ASP A 112 17.54 -7.12 11.76
CA ASP A 112 18.56 -8.12 11.46
C ASP A 112 19.18 -7.81 10.09
N PHE A 113 20.51 -7.72 10.03
CA PHE A 113 21.22 -7.46 8.78
C PHE A 113 21.12 -8.60 7.74
N SER A 114 20.56 -9.75 8.10
CA SER A 114 20.19 -10.81 7.15
C SER A 114 18.87 -10.54 6.43
N MET A 115 18.10 -9.53 6.87
CA MET A 115 16.86 -9.14 6.19
C MET A 115 17.19 -8.43 4.87
N ASN A 116 16.49 -8.81 3.81
CA ASN A 116 16.48 -8.05 2.57
C ASN A 116 15.37 -7.00 2.64
N LEU A 117 15.75 -5.72 2.75
CA LEU A 117 14.82 -4.61 2.95
C LEU A 117 14.85 -3.66 1.76
N LYS A 118 13.69 -3.24 1.29
CA LYS A 118 13.55 -2.23 0.23
C LYS A 118 14.27 -0.93 0.59
N HIS A 119 14.70 -0.20 -0.40
CA HIS A 119 15.32 1.14 -0.27
C HIS A 119 16.60 1.18 0.58
N MET A 120 17.21 0.03 0.83
CA MET A 120 18.48 -0.12 1.54
C MET A 120 19.49 -0.78 0.61
N GLU A 121 20.10 -0.02 -0.31
CA GLU A 121 21.01 -0.51 -1.34
C GLU A 121 22.09 -1.48 -0.83
N TRP A 122 22.58 -1.25 0.39
CA TRP A 122 23.60 -2.10 1.03
C TRP A 122 23.03 -3.37 1.68
N MET A 123 21.71 -3.52 1.74
CA MET A 123 20.98 -4.73 2.17
C MET A 123 20.28 -5.40 0.98
N ASP A 124 20.36 -4.80 -0.20
CA ASP A 124 19.76 -5.36 -1.42
C ASP A 124 20.56 -6.59 -1.84
N ASN A 125 19.99 -7.74 -1.57
CA ASN A 125 20.49 -9.02 -2.02
C ASN A 125 19.59 -9.49 -3.16
N ASP A 126 20.15 -10.18 -4.14
CA ASP A 126 19.37 -10.84 -5.18
C ASP A 126 18.34 -11.78 -4.53
N GLY A 127 17.08 -11.37 -4.49
CA GLY A 127 16.02 -12.17 -3.89
C GLY A 127 14.81 -11.38 -3.44
N GLU A 128 13.82 -12.13 -2.96
CA GLU A 128 12.56 -11.60 -2.47
C GLU A 128 12.76 -10.76 -1.20
N TYR A 129 12.13 -9.60 -1.13
CA TYR A 129 12.18 -8.76 0.05
C TYR A 129 11.52 -9.43 1.27
N THR A 130 12.17 -9.32 2.42
CA THR A 130 11.76 -10.06 3.62
C THR A 130 10.36 -9.69 4.09
N LEU A 131 9.96 -8.43 3.94
CA LEU A 131 8.66 -7.93 4.40
C LEU A 131 7.53 -8.11 3.38
N GLU A 132 7.82 -8.49 2.15
CA GLU A 132 6.82 -8.88 1.13
C GLU A 132 6.27 -10.28 1.36
N LYS A 133 6.80 -11.00 2.34
CA LYS A 133 6.28 -12.31 2.76
C LYS A 133 5.02 -12.16 3.60
N GLU A 134 4.14 -13.13 3.44
CA GLU A 134 2.94 -13.21 4.25
C GLU A 134 3.26 -13.25 5.74
N ASN A 135 2.57 -12.44 6.51
CA ASN A 135 2.65 -12.48 7.96
C ASN A 135 1.85 -13.66 8.55
N PHE A 136 1.72 -13.71 9.88
CA PHE A 136 0.97 -14.75 10.58
C PHE A 136 -0.50 -14.92 10.09
N PHE A 137 -1.11 -13.86 9.59
CA PHE A 137 -2.49 -13.87 9.08
C PHE A 137 -2.58 -14.09 7.57
N GLY A 138 -1.48 -14.37 6.89
CA GLY A 138 -1.44 -14.50 5.43
C GLY A 138 -1.53 -13.16 4.70
N LEU A 139 -1.15 -12.05 5.35
CA LEU A 139 -1.21 -10.71 4.80
C LEU A 139 0.18 -10.18 4.47
N ILE A 140 0.29 -9.43 3.38
CA ILE A 140 1.42 -8.55 3.09
C ILE A 140 1.03 -7.18 3.63
N ILE A 141 1.67 -6.73 4.70
CA ILE A 141 1.27 -5.54 5.47
C ILE A 141 2.46 -4.89 6.16
N GLY A 142 2.63 -3.57 5.99
CA GLY A 142 3.78 -2.85 6.54
C GLY A 142 5.09 -3.32 5.93
N ASP A 143 5.11 -3.59 4.63
CA ASP A 143 6.24 -4.14 3.88
C ASP A 143 7.16 -3.05 3.30
N ASP A 144 6.62 -1.85 3.09
CA ASP A 144 7.32 -0.73 2.47
C ASP A 144 7.07 0.58 3.22
N PRO A 145 8.10 1.23 3.78
CA PRO A 145 7.95 2.49 4.51
C PRO A 145 7.51 3.68 3.65
N TYR A 146 7.53 3.58 2.32
CA TYR A 146 6.92 4.57 1.42
C TYR A 146 5.41 4.41 1.34
N CYS A 147 4.88 3.20 1.54
CA CYS A 147 3.47 2.90 1.38
C CYS A 147 2.70 3.15 2.67
N ARG A 148 1.83 4.18 2.68
CA ARG A 148 0.97 4.51 3.82
C ARG A 148 -0.42 3.93 3.60
N GLU A 149 -0.86 3.04 4.47
CA GLU A 149 -2.24 2.53 4.43
C GLU A 149 -3.18 3.47 5.18
N ILE A 150 -4.24 3.91 4.51
CA ILE A 150 -5.30 4.74 5.08
C ILE A 150 -6.16 3.87 5.99
N VAL A 151 -6.30 4.29 7.25
CA VAL A 151 -7.22 3.70 8.22
C VAL A 151 -8.28 4.73 8.63
N TYR A 152 -9.45 4.25 9.07
CA TYR A 152 -10.57 5.13 9.42
C TYR A 152 -11.17 4.72 10.75
N ASP A 153 -11.17 5.64 11.70
CA ASP A 153 -11.62 5.40 13.08
C ASP A 153 -12.46 6.58 13.57
N GLU A 154 -13.69 6.31 14.04
CA GLU A 154 -14.58 7.29 14.69
C GLU A 154 -14.77 8.64 13.95
N GLY A 155 -14.71 8.64 12.63
CA GLY A 155 -14.86 9.85 11.81
C GLY A 155 -13.55 10.47 11.34
N GLU A 156 -12.42 9.95 11.79
CA GLU A 156 -11.08 10.45 11.46
C GLU A 156 -10.29 9.47 10.59
N PHE A 157 -9.53 10.01 9.66
CA PHE A 157 -8.57 9.25 8.88
C PHE A 157 -7.18 9.36 9.52
N SER A 158 -6.41 8.30 9.43
CA SER A 158 -4.99 8.30 9.78
C SER A 158 -4.22 7.33 8.88
N TYR A 159 -2.90 7.32 9.02
CA TYR A 159 -2.03 6.47 8.24
C TYR A 159 -1.31 5.45 9.10
N LYS A 160 -1.02 4.30 8.50
CA LYS A 160 -0.24 3.20 9.10
C LYS A 160 0.68 2.59 8.04
N GLY A 161 1.74 1.93 8.49
CA GLY A 161 2.61 1.10 7.65
C GLY A 161 3.71 1.83 6.90
N GLY A 162 3.66 3.17 6.85
CA GLY A 162 4.66 3.99 6.18
C GLY A 162 4.50 5.47 6.49
N ASP A 163 5.45 6.30 6.03
CA ASP A 163 5.44 7.76 6.17
C ASP A 163 5.69 8.49 4.84
N GLY A 164 5.55 7.80 3.72
CA GLY A 164 5.90 8.32 2.40
C GLY A 164 7.41 8.41 2.18
N GLY A 165 8.19 7.62 2.90
CA GLY A 165 9.65 7.56 2.79
C GLY A 165 10.41 8.70 3.48
N ARG A 166 9.75 9.54 4.28
CA ARG A 166 10.39 10.70 4.93
C ARG A 166 11.58 10.31 5.80
N ASN A 167 11.43 9.27 6.62
CA ASN A 167 12.51 8.83 7.50
C ASN A 167 13.66 8.18 6.73
N ILE A 168 13.39 7.42 5.69
CA ILE A 168 14.41 6.82 4.83
C ILE A 168 15.16 7.92 4.07
N CYS A 169 14.45 8.79 3.37
CA CYS A 169 15.05 9.91 2.64
C CYS A 169 15.77 10.90 3.56
N GLY A 170 15.37 10.98 4.81
CA GLY A 170 16.02 11.79 5.86
C GLY A 170 17.38 11.28 6.29
N GLY A 171 17.81 10.09 5.83
CA GLY A 171 19.14 9.53 6.14
C GLY A 171 19.32 9.13 7.61
N LEU A 172 18.25 8.82 8.31
CA LEU A 172 18.26 8.52 9.75
C LEU A 172 18.79 7.10 10.09
N GLY A 173 19.15 6.32 9.07
CA GLY A 173 19.59 4.93 9.22
C GLY A 173 18.43 3.95 9.25
N VAL A 174 18.75 2.64 9.22
CA VAL A 174 17.79 1.55 8.97
C VAL A 174 16.65 1.51 9.98
N ILE A 175 16.97 1.53 11.28
CA ILE A 175 15.96 1.41 12.33
C ILE A 175 14.94 2.56 12.24
N TRP A 176 15.41 3.78 12.10
CA TRP A 176 14.54 4.94 12.00
C TRP A 176 13.82 5.01 10.65
N GLY A 177 14.50 4.62 9.56
CA GLY A 177 13.91 4.55 8.22
C GLY A 177 12.73 3.59 8.18
N TYR A 178 12.82 2.47 8.90
CA TYR A 178 11.77 1.46 9.00
C TYR A 178 10.83 1.64 10.19
N LEU A 179 11.05 2.61 11.07
CA LEU A 179 10.15 2.86 12.20
C LEU A 179 8.68 3.07 11.77
N PRO A 180 8.36 3.69 10.62
CA PRO A 180 6.98 3.84 10.16
C PRO A 180 6.22 2.53 9.92
N VAL A 181 6.90 1.41 9.67
CA VAL A 181 6.25 0.09 9.51
C VAL A 181 5.92 -0.57 10.87
N SER A 182 6.36 0.04 11.98
CA SER A 182 5.98 -0.42 13.31
C SER A 182 4.45 -0.40 13.49
N PRO A 183 3.84 -1.44 14.08
CA PRO A 183 2.41 -1.42 14.38
C PRO A 183 1.99 -0.23 15.23
N TYR A 184 2.88 0.28 16.07
CA TYR A 184 2.60 1.35 17.03
C TYR A 184 3.03 2.75 16.57
N PHE A 185 3.69 2.85 15.42
CA PHE A 185 4.07 4.16 14.89
C PHE A 185 2.84 5.02 14.63
N GLN A 186 2.91 6.26 15.07
CA GLN A 186 1.91 7.29 14.82
C GLN A 186 2.63 8.52 14.30
N ASP A 187 2.21 8.98 13.14
CA ASP A 187 2.70 10.23 12.61
C ASP A 187 1.83 11.37 13.14
N SER A 188 2.34 12.09 14.14
CA SER A 188 1.65 13.22 14.76
C SER A 188 1.70 14.49 13.94
N GLU A 189 2.57 14.55 12.92
CA GLU A 189 2.78 15.75 12.11
C GLU A 189 1.94 15.77 10.83
N MET A 190 1.22 14.69 10.55
CA MET A 190 0.42 14.62 9.33
C MET A 190 -0.96 15.23 9.53
N ALA A 191 -1.14 16.44 9.03
CA ALA A 191 -2.46 16.95 8.73
C ALA A 191 -3.05 16.12 7.59
N ILE A 192 -4.14 15.42 7.86
CA ILE A 192 -4.91 14.74 6.83
C ILE A 192 -5.59 15.84 6.03
N GLY A 193 -5.02 16.19 4.89
CA GLY A 193 -5.66 17.08 3.91
C GLY A 193 -6.88 16.39 3.28
N ASP A 194 -7.69 17.16 2.54
CA ASP A 194 -8.81 16.57 1.80
C ASP A 194 -8.37 15.70 0.60
N ASN A 195 -7.12 15.82 0.16
CA ASN A 195 -6.56 15.14 -1.00
C ASN A 195 -5.69 13.94 -0.62
N ILE A 196 -5.82 12.88 -1.38
CA ILE A 196 -5.01 11.66 -1.30
C ILE A 196 -3.82 11.78 -2.26
N ASN A 197 -2.64 11.35 -1.83
CA ASN A 197 -1.47 11.25 -2.69
C ASN A 197 -1.35 9.83 -3.25
N GLY A 198 -1.73 9.64 -4.50
CA GLY A 198 -1.73 8.33 -5.16
C GLY A 198 -0.35 7.69 -5.37
N GLY A 199 0.75 8.39 -5.05
CA GLY A 199 2.10 7.82 -5.06
C GLY A 199 2.50 7.15 -3.74
N TYR A 200 1.82 7.49 -2.64
CA TYR A 200 2.20 7.02 -1.29
C TYR A 200 1.03 6.50 -0.47
N ASP A 201 -0.21 6.86 -0.83
CA ASP A 201 -1.39 6.52 -0.07
C ASP A 201 -2.10 5.32 -0.69
N PHE A 202 -2.26 4.30 0.12
CA PHE A 202 -2.88 3.02 -0.22
C PHE A 202 -4.02 2.73 0.74
N PHE A 203 -4.83 1.73 0.45
CA PHE A 203 -5.88 1.30 1.35
C PHE A 203 -6.08 -0.21 1.31
N ARG A 204 -6.63 -0.75 2.39
CA ARG A 204 -6.99 -2.16 2.51
C ARG A 204 -8.48 -2.28 2.82
N ARG A 205 -9.16 -3.18 2.14
CA ARG A 205 -10.58 -3.46 2.39
C ARG A 205 -10.73 -4.47 3.50
N VAL A 206 -11.73 -4.24 4.35
CA VAL A 206 -12.14 -5.21 5.37
C VAL A 206 -13.65 -5.40 5.34
N VAL A 207 -14.11 -6.60 5.76
CA VAL A 207 -15.51 -6.88 6.06
C VAL A 207 -15.57 -7.39 7.48
N ARG A 208 -16.32 -6.70 8.34
CA ARG A 208 -16.55 -7.14 9.73
C ARG A 208 -17.67 -8.15 9.76
N ILE A 209 -17.37 -9.33 10.31
CA ILE A 209 -18.36 -10.39 10.47
C ILE A 209 -19.07 -10.13 11.79
N ASN A 210 -20.30 -9.60 11.72
CA ASN A 210 -21.10 -9.42 12.92
C ASN A 210 -21.66 -10.77 13.38
N ASP A 211 -21.57 -11.07 14.68
CA ASP A 211 -22.12 -12.29 15.29
C ASP A 211 -23.68 -12.40 15.20
N ASN A 212 -24.34 -11.41 14.58
CA ASN A 212 -25.79 -11.34 14.46
C ASN A 212 -26.39 -12.13 13.29
N MET A 213 -25.60 -13.00 12.63
CA MET A 213 -26.14 -14.00 11.70
C MET A 213 -26.34 -15.34 12.41
N LYS A 214 -27.20 -15.32 13.44
CA LYS A 214 -27.80 -16.54 14.02
C LYS A 214 -29.26 -16.59 13.65
#